data_b43f15d8575dc9b3d9417aaf1b5d44c4
#
_entry.id   b43f15d8575dc9b3d9417aaf1b5d44c4
#
_cell.length_a   1.000
_cell.length_b   1.000
_cell.length_c   1.000
_cell.angle_alpha   90.00
_cell.angle_beta   90.00
_cell.angle_gamma   90.00
#
_symmetry.space_group_name_H-M   'P 1'
#
loop_
_entity.id
_entity.type
_entity.pdbx_description
1 polymer ?
#
loop_
_entity_poly.entity_id
_entity_poly.type
_entity_poly.pdbx_seq_one_letter_code
_entity_poly.pdbx_strand_id
1 'polypeptide(L)'
;LNPATMRELTQEGYHRLLSHACREADFAYIGSVGNGPARGVFSGFSARALATELLQYPVPSDFCTDQLTQGMESLVRQFQIEQEPNPECLSGGWIGFLGYELGYVRESRLRELCPSVDAPLMSAGFYLWTASHNRKTDQYWLWIHPECPGETRNLLEQWLGSDEPAATTGWSMVSRFQPRQTPSAFRASVERVRQYIEAGDCYQANLSQEFSGHFTGDPWQAFQALSDANPTPYSGFIRAGEASILSVSPERFLEIHNRTVTTSPIKGTRPRGGTPESDSAYAAELEGSEKDLAENLMIVDLLRNDLSLNAKPGSVKVDKLFALESYKNVHHLVSHIRAELAEGVTPMKALFDAFPGGSITGAPKIRAMEIIRELEPHWRGPYCGSIFYRGLDGTLDSNIAIRTMLCDGQGTIRCWGGGGIVADSDPEAEYQETLAKVGPLMRFLEELIIE
;
A
#
# COMPACT_ATOMS: atom_id res chain seq x y z
N LEU A 1 4.98 20.04 -27.99
CA LEU A 1 4.07 19.30 -27.09
C LEU A 1 3.11 20.31 -26.45
N ASN A 2 1.80 20.07 -26.53
CA ASN A 2 0.86 20.92 -25.82
C ASN A 2 1.00 20.64 -24.31
N PRO A 3 1.02 21.69 -23.46
CA PRO A 3 1.08 21.48 -22.01
C PRO A 3 -0.20 20.80 -21.50
N ALA A 4 -0.08 20.02 -20.44
CA ALA A 4 -1.24 19.52 -19.72
C ALA A 4 -2.09 20.69 -19.21
N THR A 5 -3.41 20.49 -19.17
CA THR A 5 -4.32 21.50 -18.63
C THR A 5 -4.43 21.30 -17.13
N MET A 6 -4.16 22.35 -16.37
CA MET A 6 -4.44 22.41 -14.93
C MET A 6 -5.55 23.42 -14.68
N ARG A 7 -6.54 23.03 -13.87
CA ARG A 7 -7.62 23.87 -13.45
C ARG A 7 -7.84 23.73 -11.94
N GLU A 8 -7.84 24.85 -11.25
CA GLU A 8 -8.25 24.87 -9.85
C GLU A 8 -9.76 24.56 -9.75
N LEU A 9 -10.11 23.72 -8.81
CA LEU A 9 -11.48 23.33 -8.50
C LEU A 9 -11.92 23.98 -7.19
N THR A 10 -13.22 24.21 -7.07
CA THR A 10 -13.83 24.38 -5.76
C THR A 10 -13.88 23.06 -5.02
N GLN A 11 -13.94 23.08 -3.70
CA GLN A 11 -14.16 21.88 -2.88
C GLN A 11 -15.41 21.10 -3.35
N GLU A 12 -16.48 21.81 -3.66
CA GLU A 12 -17.72 21.23 -4.17
C GLU A 12 -17.50 20.53 -5.53
N GLY A 13 -16.80 21.18 -6.47
CA GLY A 13 -16.46 20.60 -7.77
C GLY A 13 -15.62 19.33 -7.65
N TYR A 14 -14.65 19.34 -6.73
CA TYR A 14 -13.87 18.13 -6.41
C TYR A 14 -14.74 16.99 -5.89
N HIS A 15 -15.65 17.26 -4.95
CA HIS A 15 -16.55 16.26 -4.40
C HIS A 15 -17.58 15.75 -5.43
N ARG A 16 -18.02 16.60 -6.36
CA ARG A 16 -18.88 16.16 -7.47
C ARG A 16 -18.14 15.17 -8.38
N LEU A 17 -16.90 15.50 -8.78
CA LEU A 17 -16.08 14.56 -9.54
C LEU A 17 -15.90 13.25 -8.79
N LEU A 18 -15.57 13.30 -7.50
CA LEU A 18 -15.37 12.12 -6.67
C LEU A 18 -16.62 11.24 -6.59
N SER A 19 -17.79 11.85 -6.38
CA SER A 19 -19.07 11.12 -6.25
C SER A 19 -19.46 10.35 -7.50
N HIS A 20 -19.06 10.84 -8.68
CA HIS A 20 -19.27 10.14 -9.95
C HIS A 20 -18.14 9.14 -10.24
N ALA A 21 -16.89 9.57 -10.11
CA ALA A 21 -15.73 8.74 -10.43
C ALA A 21 -15.65 7.47 -9.57
N CYS A 22 -16.01 7.55 -8.29
CA CYS A 22 -15.94 6.40 -7.38
C CYS A 22 -16.85 5.22 -7.78
N ARG A 23 -17.79 5.44 -8.69
CA ARG A 23 -18.70 4.42 -9.24
C ARG A 23 -18.14 3.72 -10.47
N GLU A 24 -17.09 4.26 -11.08
CA GLU A 24 -16.47 3.65 -12.25
C GLU A 24 -15.73 2.36 -11.86
N ALA A 25 -15.76 1.37 -12.76
CA ALA A 25 -15.22 0.05 -12.52
C ALA A 25 -13.70 0.01 -12.32
N ASP A 26 -13.00 1.04 -12.80
CA ASP A 26 -11.55 1.21 -12.71
C ASP A 26 -11.14 2.37 -11.80
N PHE A 27 -12.04 2.79 -10.92
CA PHE A 27 -11.76 3.87 -9.97
C PHE A 27 -10.56 3.55 -9.08
N ALA A 28 -9.65 4.51 -8.98
CA ALA A 28 -8.47 4.44 -8.15
C ALA A 28 -8.32 5.73 -7.33
N TYR A 29 -8.11 5.58 -6.03
CA TYR A 29 -7.86 6.65 -5.09
C TYR A 29 -6.57 6.36 -4.33
N ILE A 30 -5.71 7.34 -4.25
CA ILE A 30 -4.52 7.31 -3.40
C ILE A 30 -4.50 8.58 -2.55
N GLY A 31 -4.04 8.46 -1.34
CA GLY A 31 -4.03 9.64 -0.52
C GLY A 31 -3.44 9.46 0.84
N SER A 32 -3.29 10.60 1.47
CA SER A 32 -3.07 10.72 2.88
C SER A 32 -4.29 11.29 3.53
N VAL A 33 -4.83 10.61 4.49
CA VAL A 33 -5.89 11.10 5.34
C VAL A 33 -5.26 11.50 6.67
N GLY A 34 -5.36 12.77 7.03
CA GLY A 34 -4.94 13.28 8.33
C GLY A 34 -3.95 14.45 8.30
N ASN A 35 -3.86 15.15 9.42
CA ASN A 35 -3.02 16.33 9.64
C ASN A 35 -1.57 15.96 10.04
N GLY A 36 -0.96 14.98 9.37
CA GLY A 36 0.42 14.58 9.65
C GLY A 36 1.45 15.51 8.98
N PRO A 37 2.63 15.68 9.56
CA PRO A 37 3.68 16.48 8.94
C PRO A 37 4.21 15.80 7.68
N ALA A 38 4.39 16.56 6.61
CA ALA A 38 5.22 16.33 5.42
C ALA A 38 5.07 15.03 4.61
N ARG A 39 4.51 13.97 5.15
CA ARG A 39 4.29 12.69 4.46
C ARG A 39 2.84 12.61 4.02
N GLY A 40 2.62 12.71 2.72
CA GLY A 40 1.28 12.61 2.16
C GLY A 40 0.55 13.95 2.12
N VAL A 41 1.09 14.86 1.35
CA VAL A 41 0.49 16.17 1.09
C VAL A 41 -0.74 16.05 0.20
N PHE A 42 -0.79 15.00 -0.65
CA PHE A 42 -1.84 14.84 -1.65
C PHE A 42 -2.76 13.67 -1.35
N SER A 43 -4.02 13.87 -1.63
CA SER A 43 -4.94 12.83 -2.01
C SER A 43 -5.45 13.09 -3.42
N GLY A 44 -5.67 12.03 -4.18
CA GLY A 44 -6.16 12.19 -5.53
C GLY A 44 -6.76 10.90 -6.05
N PHE A 45 -7.52 11.04 -7.12
CA PHE A 45 -8.22 9.92 -7.74
C PHE A 45 -8.30 10.08 -9.25
N SER A 46 -8.59 8.97 -9.90
CA SER A 46 -8.96 8.93 -11.29
C SER A 46 -9.90 7.76 -11.59
N ALA A 47 -10.41 7.74 -12.80
CA ALA A 47 -11.22 6.67 -13.38
C ALA A 47 -11.16 6.78 -14.90
N ARG A 48 -11.80 5.88 -15.64
CA ARG A 48 -11.80 5.88 -17.11
C ARG A 48 -10.40 5.77 -17.67
N ALA A 49 -9.69 4.72 -17.25
CA ALA A 49 -8.33 4.43 -17.69
C ALA A 49 -8.24 4.27 -19.21
N LEU A 50 -7.17 4.82 -19.79
CA LEU A 50 -6.85 4.63 -21.21
C LEU A 50 -6.41 3.18 -21.48
N ALA A 51 -5.73 2.56 -20.54
CA ALA A 51 -5.28 1.18 -20.58
C ALA A 51 -5.33 0.57 -19.18
N THR A 52 -5.46 -0.74 -19.11
CA THR A 52 -5.48 -1.50 -17.85
C THR A 52 -4.55 -2.69 -17.95
N GLU A 53 -3.87 -2.99 -16.84
CA GLU A 53 -3.14 -4.24 -16.63
C GLU A 53 -3.84 -5.04 -15.54
N LEU A 54 -4.17 -6.28 -15.85
CA LEU A 54 -4.81 -7.21 -14.92
C LEU A 54 -4.11 -8.55 -15.00
N LEU A 55 -3.54 -8.99 -13.90
CA LEU A 55 -2.93 -10.30 -13.77
C LEU A 55 -3.72 -11.13 -12.77
N GLN A 56 -4.15 -12.31 -13.22
CA GLN A 56 -4.91 -13.26 -12.40
C GLN A 56 -4.18 -14.61 -12.32
N TYR A 57 -4.48 -15.37 -11.29
CA TYR A 57 -4.03 -16.76 -11.17
C TYR A 57 -4.97 -17.69 -11.97
N PRO A 58 -4.46 -18.71 -12.67
CA PRO A 58 -3.05 -19.01 -12.90
C PRO A 58 -2.41 -18.08 -13.94
N VAL A 59 -1.14 -17.76 -13.74
CA VAL A 59 -0.40 -16.97 -14.74
C VAL A 59 0.06 -17.85 -15.90
N PRO A 60 0.20 -17.30 -17.12
CA PRO A 60 0.80 -17.99 -18.24
C PRO A 60 2.21 -18.51 -17.91
N SER A 61 2.57 -19.67 -18.46
CA SER A 61 3.89 -20.30 -18.21
C SER A 61 5.06 -19.43 -18.67
N ASP A 62 4.86 -18.61 -19.68
CA ASP A 62 5.83 -17.67 -20.26
C ASP A 62 5.75 -16.26 -19.63
N PHE A 63 4.94 -16.08 -18.58
CA PHE A 63 4.82 -14.80 -17.90
C PHE A 63 6.18 -14.32 -17.37
N CYS A 64 6.50 -13.07 -17.69
CA CYS A 64 7.74 -12.41 -17.31
C CYS A 64 7.45 -10.99 -16.79
N THR A 65 7.84 -10.71 -15.56
CA THR A 65 7.65 -9.39 -14.95
C THR A 65 8.45 -8.29 -15.63
N ASP A 66 9.61 -8.61 -16.21
CA ASP A 66 10.40 -7.62 -16.93
C ASP A 66 9.69 -7.14 -18.20
N GLN A 67 9.00 -8.03 -18.91
CA GLN A 67 8.18 -7.65 -20.08
C GLN A 67 7.00 -6.78 -19.66
N LEU A 68 6.34 -7.14 -18.56
CA LEU A 68 5.23 -6.35 -18.00
C LEU A 68 5.68 -4.94 -17.64
N THR A 69 6.75 -4.81 -16.87
CA THR A 69 7.25 -3.48 -16.45
C THR A 69 7.77 -2.65 -17.63
N GLN A 70 8.40 -3.28 -18.63
CA GLN A 70 8.80 -2.60 -19.87
C GLN A 70 7.59 -2.07 -20.65
N GLY A 71 6.51 -2.87 -20.75
CA GLY A 71 5.26 -2.44 -21.37
C GLY A 71 4.64 -1.25 -20.66
N MET A 72 4.55 -1.31 -19.33
CA MET A 72 4.01 -0.21 -18.51
C MET A 72 4.85 1.06 -18.67
N GLU A 73 6.18 0.96 -18.62
CA GLU A 73 7.07 2.12 -18.78
C GLU A 73 7.10 2.64 -20.24
N SER A 74 6.85 1.78 -21.23
CA SER A 74 6.69 2.23 -22.60
C SER A 74 5.51 3.18 -22.76
N LEU A 75 4.39 2.87 -22.10
CA LEU A 75 3.22 3.74 -22.10
C LEU A 75 3.50 5.06 -21.37
N VAL A 76 4.21 5.01 -20.24
CA VAL A 76 4.66 6.24 -19.55
C VAL A 76 5.51 7.12 -20.47
N ARG A 77 6.48 6.55 -21.19
CA ARG A 77 7.30 7.32 -22.13
C ARG A 77 6.51 7.92 -23.28
N GLN A 78 5.51 7.20 -23.79
CA GLN A 78 4.65 7.69 -24.87
C GLN A 78 3.88 8.94 -24.46
N PHE A 79 3.40 8.99 -23.22
CA PHE A 79 2.59 10.10 -22.68
C PHE A 79 3.36 11.00 -21.72
N GLN A 80 4.69 10.86 -21.67
CA GLN A 80 5.52 11.67 -20.78
C GLN A 80 5.34 13.15 -21.03
N ILE A 81 5.23 13.94 -19.97
CA ILE A 81 5.19 15.39 -20.00
C ILE A 81 6.57 15.94 -19.65
N GLU A 82 7.04 16.93 -20.42
CA GLU A 82 8.29 17.65 -20.15
C GLU A 82 8.07 18.76 -19.11
N GLN A 83 7.52 18.39 -17.95
CA GLN A 83 7.31 19.35 -16.86
C GLN A 83 7.99 18.81 -15.61
N GLU A 84 8.60 19.70 -14.84
CA GLU A 84 9.00 19.38 -13.46
C GLU A 84 7.78 18.84 -12.70
N PRO A 85 7.97 17.85 -11.82
CA PRO A 85 6.89 17.34 -11.00
C PRO A 85 6.13 18.50 -10.35
N ASN A 86 4.83 18.55 -10.62
CA ASN A 86 4.03 19.62 -10.06
C ASN A 86 3.73 19.29 -8.59
N PRO A 87 4.21 20.11 -7.64
CA PRO A 87 3.98 19.87 -6.23
C PRO A 87 2.52 20.08 -5.80
N GLU A 88 1.65 20.52 -6.72
CA GLU A 88 0.26 20.86 -6.41
C GLU A 88 -0.74 19.74 -6.74
N CYS A 89 -0.40 18.78 -7.62
CA CYS A 89 -1.32 17.72 -8.02
C CYS A 89 -0.62 16.46 -8.56
N LEU A 90 -1.37 15.37 -8.62
CA LEU A 90 -0.98 14.16 -9.33
C LEU A 90 -1.02 14.41 -10.85
N SER A 91 -0.14 13.79 -11.60
CA SER A 91 0.07 14.04 -13.04
C SER A 91 -0.28 12.82 -13.92
N GLY A 92 -1.34 12.10 -13.61
CA GLY A 92 -1.73 10.92 -14.39
C GLY A 92 -0.73 9.77 -14.28
N GLY A 93 -0.84 8.81 -15.19
CA GLY A 93 0.01 7.62 -15.20
C GLY A 93 -0.66 6.39 -14.60
N TRP A 94 0.13 5.45 -14.10
CA TRP A 94 -0.36 4.21 -13.53
C TRP A 94 -0.74 4.38 -12.06
N ILE A 95 -1.94 3.94 -11.70
CA ILE A 95 -2.37 3.75 -10.31
C ILE A 95 -2.91 2.33 -10.19
N GLY A 96 -2.45 1.58 -9.20
CA GLY A 96 -2.89 0.21 -9.00
C GLY A 96 -2.32 -0.45 -7.77
N PHE A 97 -2.42 -1.78 -7.74
CA PHE A 97 -1.85 -2.55 -6.66
C PHE A 97 -1.10 -3.78 -7.16
N LEU A 98 -0.14 -4.23 -6.37
CA LEU A 98 0.55 -5.51 -6.48
C LEU A 98 0.10 -6.39 -5.33
N GLY A 99 -0.46 -7.57 -5.63
CA GLY A 99 -0.77 -8.58 -4.64
C GLY A 99 0.48 -9.31 -4.16
N TYR A 100 0.50 -9.74 -2.91
CA TYR A 100 1.65 -10.42 -2.30
C TYR A 100 2.11 -11.65 -3.11
N GLU A 101 1.18 -12.43 -3.65
CA GLU A 101 1.48 -13.64 -4.42
C GLU A 101 2.19 -13.38 -5.74
N LEU A 102 2.20 -12.14 -6.25
CA LEU A 102 3.06 -11.75 -7.36
C LEU A 102 4.55 -12.03 -7.06
N GLY A 103 4.95 -11.96 -5.80
CA GLY A 103 6.29 -12.32 -5.35
C GLY A 103 6.65 -13.78 -5.63
N TYR A 104 5.70 -14.71 -5.48
CA TYR A 104 5.90 -16.12 -5.83
C TYR A 104 6.00 -16.31 -7.34
N VAL A 105 5.14 -15.64 -8.10
CA VAL A 105 5.12 -15.76 -9.57
C VAL A 105 6.38 -15.17 -10.20
N ARG A 106 6.88 -14.08 -9.64
CA ARG A 106 8.09 -13.40 -10.14
C ARG A 106 9.36 -14.22 -9.92
N GLU A 107 9.46 -14.87 -8.77
CA GLU A 107 10.65 -15.64 -8.38
C GLU A 107 10.53 -17.09 -8.87
N SER A 108 11.40 -17.50 -9.80
CA SER A 108 11.31 -18.82 -10.41
C SER A 108 11.35 -19.97 -9.41
N ARG A 109 12.10 -19.81 -8.31
CA ARG A 109 12.21 -20.81 -7.23
C ARG A 109 10.95 -20.97 -6.41
N LEU A 110 10.09 -19.96 -6.39
CA LEU A 110 8.85 -19.92 -5.60
C LEU A 110 7.60 -20.16 -6.44
N ARG A 111 7.70 -20.12 -7.75
CA ARG A 111 6.53 -20.15 -8.66
C ARG A 111 5.60 -21.33 -8.42
N GLU A 112 6.15 -22.52 -8.18
CA GLU A 112 5.36 -23.74 -7.91
C GLU A 112 4.67 -23.71 -6.54
N LEU A 113 5.13 -22.85 -5.63
CA LEU A 113 4.54 -22.66 -4.31
C LEU A 113 3.39 -21.65 -4.30
N CYS A 114 3.18 -20.92 -5.40
CA CYS A 114 2.11 -19.92 -5.48
C CYS A 114 0.75 -20.59 -5.24
N PRO A 115 -0.01 -20.16 -4.24
CA PRO A 115 -1.34 -20.72 -4.01
C PRO A 115 -2.31 -20.30 -5.10
N SER A 116 -3.41 -21.02 -5.24
CA SER A 116 -4.56 -20.53 -5.98
C SER A 116 -5.17 -19.33 -5.24
N VAL A 117 -5.29 -18.21 -5.91
CA VAL A 117 -5.77 -16.94 -5.34
C VAL A 117 -7.05 -16.53 -6.05
N ASP A 118 -8.13 -16.35 -5.29
CA ASP A 118 -9.44 -15.90 -5.78
C ASP A 118 -9.53 -14.36 -5.83
N ALA A 119 -8.42 -13.70 -6.13
CA ALA A 119 -8.32 -12.27 -6.29
C ALA A 119 -7.29 -11.94 -7.36
N PRO A 120 -7.32 -10.75 -7.97
CA PRO A 120 -6.26 -10.35 -8.87
C PRO A 120 -4.89 -10.36 -8.17
N LEU A 121 -3.87 -10.88 -8.87
CA LEU A 121 -2.47 -10.81 -8.43
C LEU A 121 -1.91 -9.39 -8.60
N MET A 122 -2.44 -8.66 -9.55
CA MET A 122 -2.14 -7.26 -9.83
C MET A 122 -3.28 -6.65 -10.61
N SER A 123 -3.57 -5.38 -10.36
CA SER A 123 -4.43 -4.56 -11.21
C SER A 123 -3.93 -3.13 -11.21
N ALA A 124 -3.88 -2.51 -12.39
CA ALA A 124 -3.52 -1.12 -12.54
C ALA A 124 -4.25 -0.48 -13.72
N GLY A 125 -4.61 0.79 -13.58
CA GLY A 125 -5.13 1.62 -14.65
C GLY A 125 -4.12 2.70 -15.03
N PHE A 126 -4.07 3.04 -16.32
CA PHE A 126 -3.31 4.14 -16.86
C PHE A 126 -4.22 5.32 -17.16
N TYR A 127 -4.06 6.40 -16.42
CA TYR A 127 -4.99 7.53 -16.43
C TYR A 127 -4.37 8.76 -17.08
N LEU A 128 -5.16 9.46 -17.88
CA LEU A 128 -4.78 10.73 -18.51
C LEU A 128 -5.48 11.95 -17.89
N TRP A 129 -6.08 11.78 -16.73
CA TRP A 129 -6.58 12.85 -15.90
C TRP A 129 -6.50 12.44 -14.42
N THR A 130 -6.44 13.43 -13.54
CA THR A 130 -6.51 13.23 -12.08
C THR A 130 -7.18 14.42 -11.43
N ALA A 131 -7.93 14.17 -10.36
CA ALA A 131 -8.34 15.22 -9.45
C ALA A 131 -7.56 15.05 -8.14
N SER A 132 -7.02 16.13 -7.61
CA SER A 132 -6.14 16.10 -6.44
C SER A 132 -6.55 17.17 -5.43
N HIS A 133 -6.37 16.85 -4.14
CA HIS A 133 -6.45 17.78 -3.03
C HIS A 133 -5.07 17.91 -2.40
N ASN A 134 -4.50 19.10 -2.46
CA ASN A 134 -3.30 19.44 -1.72
C ASN A 134 -3.71 19.89 -0.30
N ARG A 135 -3.43 19.06 0.69
CA ARG A 135 -3.84 19.31 2.07
C ARG A 135 -3.05 20.38 2.78
N LYS A 136 -1.85 20.68 2.28
CA LYS A 136 -1.00 21.73 2.86
C LYS A 136 -1.50 23.12 2.50
N THR A 137 -1.97 23.29 1.27
CA THR A 137 -2.49 24.56 0.75
C THR A 137 -4.01 24.62 0.78
N ASP A 138 -4.68 23.50 1.04
CA ASP A 138 -6.13 23.29 0.96
C ASP A 138 -6.71 23.66 -0.40
N GLN A 139 -5.97 23.33 -1.47
CA GLN A 139 -6.35 23.58 -2.85
C GLN A 139 -6.71 22.29 -3.57
N TYR A 140 -7.66 22.40 -4.48
CA TYR A 140 -8.18 21.31 -5.28
C TYR A 140 -7.85 21.55 -6.75
N TRP A 141 -7.33 20.51 -7.43
CA TRP A 141 -6.85 20.61 -8.79
C TRP A 141 -7.43 19.51 -9.68
N LEU A 142 -7.77 19.87 -10.91
CA LEU A 142 -8.03 18.95 -12.01
C LEU A 142 -6.88 19.06 -13.01
N TRP A 143 -6.20 17.95 -13.23
CA TRP A 143 -5.13 17.82 -14.22
C TRP A 143 -5.61 16.94 -15.37
N ILE A 144 -5.43 17.39 -16.62
CA ILE A 144 -5.84 16.65 -17.81
C ILE A 144 -4.69 16.66 -18.82
N HIS A 145 -4.29 15.46 -19.26
CA HIS A 145 -3.28 15.30 -20.32
C HIS A 145 -3.82 15.81 -21.66
N PRO A 146 -2.97 16.42 -22.54
CA PRO A 146 -3.39 16.89 -23.86
C PRO A 146 -4.06 15.82 -24.73
N GLU A 147 -3.61 14.58 -24.64
CA GLU A 147 -4.14 13.42 -25.37
C GLU A 147 -5.25 12.66 -24.63
N CYS A 148 -5.78 13.22 -23.54
CA CYS A 148 -6.94 12.62 -22.87
C CYS A 148 -8.11 12.53 -23.86
N PRO A 149 -8.76 11.36 -23.99
CA PRO A 149 -9.86 11.18 -24.93
C PRO A 149 -10.97 12.21 -24.77
N GLY A 150 -11.52 12.70 -25.90
CA GLY A 150 -12.57 13.71 -25.89
C GLY A 150 -13.84 13.24 -25.17
N GLU A 151 -14.17 11.97 -25.25
CA GLU A 151 -15.28 11.37 -24.50
C GLU A 151 -15.06 11.53 -22.98
N THR A 152 -13.86 11.20 -22.50
CA THR A 152 -13.52 11.37 -21.07
C THR A 152 -13.58 12.84 -20.65
N ARG A 153 -13.05 13.76 -21.47
CA ARG A 153 -13.12 15.20 -21.19
C ARG A 153 -14.57 15.69 -21.09
N ASN A 154 -15.42 15.27 -22.00
CA ASN A 154 -16.84 15.62 -21.98
C ASN A 154 -17.55 15.07 -20.75
N LEU A 155 -17.21 13.86 -20.35
CA LEU A 155 -17.75 13.24 -19.15
C LEU A 155 -17.35 13.98 -17.88
N LEU A 156 -16.09 14.42 -17.76
CA LEU A 156 -15.62 15.24 -16.65
C LEU A 156 -16.39 16.57 -16.53
N GLU A 157 -16.65 17.23 -17.67
CA GLU A 157 -17.46 18.47 -17.67
C GLU A 157 -18.93 18.21 -17.29
N GLN A 158 -19.49 17.07 -17.70
CA GLN A 158 -20.83 16.66 -17.26
C GLN A 158 -20.89 16.41 -15.76
N TRP A 159 -19.91 15.72 -15.19
CA TRP A 159 -19.83 15.47 -13.75
C TRP A 159 -19.67 16.78 -12.95
N LEU A 160 -18.87 17.72 -13.44
CA LEU A 160 -18.68 19.02 -12.81
C LEU A 160 -19.94 19.88 -12.88
N GLY A 161 -20.70 19.79 -13.98
CA GLY A 161 -21.95 20.52 -14.19
C GLY A 161 -23.20 19.87 -13.57
N SER A 162 -23.06 18.71 -12.92
CA SER A 162 -24.17 18.04 -12.27
C SER A 162 -24.62 18.82 -11.03
N ASP A 163 -25.92 19.04 -10.91
CA ASP A 163 -26.49 19.75 -9.76
C ASP A 163 -26.57 18.87 -8.49
N GLU A 164 -26.55 17.56 -8.68
CA GLU A 164 -26.63 16.59 -7.58
C GLU A 164 -25.43 15.65 -7.60
N PRO A 165 -24.89 15.30 -6.41
CA PRO A 165 -23.92 14.22 -6.32
C PRO A 165 -24.59 12.90 -6.73
N ALA A 166 -23.82 11.97 -7.28
CA ALA A 166 -24.32 10.66 -7.62
C ALA A 166 -24.88 9.95 -6.37
N ALA A 167 -26.02 9.26 -6.52
CA ALA A 167 -26.60 8.49 -5.43
C ALA A 167 -25.62 7.46 -4.89
N THR A 168 -25.45 7.39 -3.59
CA THR A 168 -24.60 6.41 -2.92
C THR A 168 -25.42 5.19 -2.53
N THR A 169 -24.83 4.02 -2.62
CA THR A 169 -25.33 2.83 -1.94
C THR A 169 -24.69 2.77 -0.57
N GLY A 170 -25.48 2.45 0.45
CA GLY A 170 -24.97 2.38 1.81
C GLY A 170 -23.92 1.29 2.04
N TRP A 171 -23.57 1.05 3.26
CA TRP A 171 -22.69 -0.02 3.70
C TRP A 171 -23.17 -0.61 5.03
N SER A 172 -23.10 -1.93 5.17
CA SER A 172 -23.18 -2.61 6.45
C SER A 172 -22.56 -4.00 6.40
N MET A 173 -22.07 -4.45 7.55
CA MET A 173 -21.67 -5.86 7.71
C MET A 173 -22.91 -6.72 7.95
N VAL A 174 -23.00 -7.83 7.22
CA VAL A 174 -24.05 -8.85 7.38
C VAL A 174 -23.66 -9.86 8.45
N SER A 175 -22.36 -10.17 8.54
CA SER A 175 -21.81 -11.04 9.58
C SER A 175 -20.52 -10.45 10.13
N ARG A 176 -20.21 -10.76 11.38
CA ARG A 176 -18.94 -10.38 12.00
C ARG A 176 -17.77 -11.12 11.39
N PHE A 177 -16.58 -10.53 11.51
CA PHE A 177 -15.34 -11.18 11.14
C PHE A 177 -15.09 -12.43 11.98
N GLN A 178 -14.68 -13.50 11.30
CA GLN A 178 -14.30 -14.77 11.91
C GLN A 178 -12.87 -15.13 11.49
N PRO A 179 -12.03 -15.63 12.41
CA PRO A 179 -10.69 -16.08 12.08
C PRO A 179 -10.75 -17.36 11.24
N ARG A 180 -9.85 -17.48 10.28
CA ARG A 180 -9.72 -18.69 9.46
C ARG A 180 -9.13 -19.86 10.23
N GLN A 181 -8.28 -19.60 11.21
CA GLN A 181 -7.62 -20.62 12.03
C GLN A 181 -7.85 -20.38 13.51
N THR A 182 -7.69 -21.43 14.30
CA THR A 182 -7.81 -21.33 15.75
C THR A 182 -6.61 -20.60 16.36
N PRO A 183 -6.75 -19.98 17.56
CA PRO A 183 -5.62 -19.39 18.26
C PRO A 183 -4.47 -20.35 18.50
N SER A 184 -4.78 -21.63 18.83
CA SER A 184 -3.76 -22.67 19.04
C SER A 184 -3.00 -23.01 17.76
N ALA A 185 -3.67 -23.04 16.60
CA ALA A 185 -3.02 -23.28 15.31
C ALA A 185 -2.05 -22.14 14.97
N PHE A 186 -2.43 -20.88 15.20
CA PHE A 186 -1.53 -19.75 14.99
C PHE A 186 -0.29 -19.81 15.90
N ARG A 187 -0.50 -20.06 17.21
CA ARG A 187 0.61 -20.23 18.15
C ARG A 187 1.55 -21.36 17.78
N ALA A 188 1.03 -22.47 17.29
CA ALA A 188 1.84 -23.59 16.80
C ALA A 188 2.69 -23.17 15.58
N SER A 189 2.13 -22.35 14.68
CA SER A 189 2.87 -21.80 13.55
C SER A 189 3.98 -20.83 13.98
N VAL A 190 3.75 -20.00 15.00
CA VAL A 190 4.80 -19.16 15.59
C VAL A 190 5.95 -20.01 16.13
N GLU A 191 5.64 -21.05 16.88
CA GLU A 191 6.66 -21.97 17.41
C GLU A 191 7.43 -22.69 16.29
N ARG A 192 6.75 -23.03 15.20
CA ARG A 192 7.42 -23.62 14.04
C ARG A 192 8.39 -22.67 13.36
N VAL A 193 8.05 -21.38 13.26
CA VAL A 193 8.99 -20.35 12.77
C VAL A 193 10.22 -20.27 13.69
N ARG A 194 10.04 -20.28 15.00
CA ARG A 194 11.15 -20.26 15.95
C ARG A 194 12.09 -21.46 15.75
N GLN A 195 11.53 -22.66 15.54
CA GLN A 195 12.34 -23.84 15.24
C GLN A 195 13.15 -23.67 13.93
N TYR A 196 12.57 -23.06 12.89
CA TYR A 196 13.31 -22.74 11.67
C TYR A 196 14.45 -21.73 11.92
N ILE A 197 14.22 -20.74 12.78
CA ILE A 197 15.26 -19.78 13.18
C ILE A 197 16.38 -20.47 13.95
N GLU A 198 16.05 -21.32 14.90
CA GLU A 198 17.02 -22.11 15.68
C GLU A 198 17.84 -23.06 14.80
N ALA A 199 17.21 -23.62 13.77
CA ALA A 199 17.88 -24.48 12.78
C ALA A 199 18.77 -23.68 11.78
N GLY A 200 18.71 -22.35 11.79
CA GLY A 200 19.47 -21.51 10.89
C GLY A 200 18.86 -21.28 9.51
N ASP A 201 17.59 -21.65 9.33
CA ASP A 201 16.88 -21.45 8.05
C ASP A 201 16.59 -19.97 7.73
N CYS A 202 16.25 -19.20 8.75
CA CYS A 202 16.00 -17.77 8.63
C CYS A 202 16.30 -17.04 9.95
N TYR A 203 16.37 -15.71 9.90
CA TYR A 203 16.51 -14.84 11.08
C TYR A 203 15.17 -14.29 11.55
N GLN A 204 14.25 -14.10 10.60
CA GLN A 204 12.91 -13.59 10.82
C GLN A 204 11.98 -14.10 9.72
N ALA A 205 10.74 -14.42 10.07
CA ALA A 205 9.64 -14.57 9.12
C ALA A 205 8.41 -13.85 9.65
N ASN A 206 7.73 -13.11 8.77
CA ASN A 206 6.48 -12.44 9.10
C ASN A 206 5.32 -13.44 8.99
N LEU A 207 4.57 -13.64 10.04
CA LEU A 207 3.45 -14.58 10.09
C LEU A 207 2.15 -13.84 10.32
N SER A 208 1.10 -14.21 9.58
CA SER A 208 -0.21 -13.57 9.63
C SER A 208 -1.34 -14.56 9.83
N GLN A 209 -2.51 -14.02 10.22
CA GLN A 209 -3.77 -14.73 10.19
C GLN A 209 -4.83 -13.94 9.40
N GLU A 210 -5.79 -14.65 8.81
CA GLU A 210 -6.89 -14.10 8.03
C GLU A 210 -8.18 -14.10 8.84
N PHE A 211 -8.94 -13.02 8.70
CA PHE A 211 -10.31 -12.88 9.17
C PHE A 211 -11.22 -12.57 7.99
N SER A 212 -12.43 -13.12 7.98
CA SER A 212 -13.42 -12.85 6.95
C SER A 212 -14.80 -12.65 7.52
N GLY A 213 -15.60 -11.86 6.81
CA GLY A 213 -17.01 -11.60 7.11
C GLY A 213 -17.77 -11.32 5.83
N HIS A 214 -19.05 -11.01 5.95
CA HIS A 214 -19.91 -10.66 4.84
C HIS A 214 -20.44 -9.24 4.99
N PHE A 215 -20.56 -8.54 3.87
CA PHE A 215 -21.03 -7.16 3.80
C PHE A 215 -22.08 -6.98 2.69
N THR A 216 -22.79 -5.86 2.76
CA THR A 216 -23.63 -5.32 1.70
C THR A 216 -23.30 -3.85 1.47
N GLY A 217 -23.58 -3.37 0.28
CA GLY A 217 -23.36 -1.97 -0.09
C GLY A 217 -22.04 -1.74 -0.81
N ASP A 218 -21.61 -0.48 -0.88
CA ASP A 218 -20.42 -0.08 -1.62
C ASP A 218 -19.17 -0.03 -0.72
N PRO A 219 -18.13 -0.82 -1.03
CA PRO A 219 -16.84 -0.77 -0.32
C PRO A 219 -16.19 0.62 -0.24
N TRP A 220 -16.47 1.50 -1.21
CA TRP A 220 -15.97 2.87 -1.18
C TRP A 220 -16.49 3.64 0.04
N GLN A 221 -17.75 3.46 0.41
CA GLN A 221 -18.33 4.10 1.60
C GLN A 221 -17.64 3.63 2.88
N ALA A 222 -17.37 2.33 2.97
CA ALA A 222 -16.61 1.78 4.09
C ALA A 222 -15.19 2.35 4.16
N PHE A 223 -14.50 2.47 3.00
CA PHE A 223 -13.16 3.02 2.94
C PHE A 223 -13.11 4.48 3.40
N GLN A 224 -14.05 5.33 2.94
CA GLN A 224 -14.11 6.72 3.37
C GLN A 224 -14.24 6.82 4.88
N ALA A 225 -15.21 6.14 5.47
CA ALA A 225 -15.44 6.14 6.92
C ALA A 225 -14.23 5.58 7.68
N LEU A 226 -13.65 4.49 7.19
CA LEU A 226 -12.48 3.85 7.80
C LEU A 226 -11.25 4.77 7.78
N SER A 227 -10.99 5.44 6.66
CA SER A 227 -9.85 6.34 6.52
C SER A 227 -10.02 7.63 7.34
N ASP A 228 -11.23 8.14 7.48
CA ASP A 228 -11.53 9.29 8.35
C ASP A 228 -11.28 8.95 9.83
N ALA A 229 -11.65 7.76 10.25
CA ALA A 229 -11.42 7.26 11.61
C ALA A 229 -9.95 6.89 11.86
N ASN A 230 -9.21 6.50 10.83
CA ASN A 230 -7.82 6.05 10.91
C ASN A 230 -6.94 6.84 9.93
N PRO A 231 -6.70 8.13 10.17
CA PRO A 231 -5.89 8.95 9.28
C PRO A 231 -4.46 8.43 9.21
N THR A 232 -4.04 8.04 7.99
CA THR A 232 -2.72 7.51 7.71
C THR A 232 -2.13 8.15 6.45
N PRO A 233 -0.79 8.24 6.32
CA PRO A 233 -0.17 8.95 5.21
C PRO A 233 -0.21 8.20 3.87
N TYR A 234 -0.47 6.89 3.85
CA TYR A 234 -0.38 6.05 2.64
C TYR A 234 -1.63 5.20 2.45
N SER A 235 -2.79 5.82 2.52
CA SER A 235 -4.07 5.16 2.25
C SER A 235 -4.33 5.03 0.75
N GLY A 236 -5.20 4.10 0.37
CA GLY A 236 -5.61 3.93 -1.01
C GLY A 236 -6.82 3.02 -1.16
N PHE A 237 -7.53 3.22 -2.26
CA PHE A 237 -8.66 2.41 -2.65
C PHE A 237 -8.57 2.10 -4.15
N ILE A 238 -8.65 0.82 -4.49
CA ILE A 238 -8.55 0.36 -5.89
C ILE A 238 -9.74 -0.53 -6.20
N ARG A 239 -10.48 -0.21 -7.28
CA ARG A 239 -11.41 -1.16 -7.89
C ARG A 239 -10.64 -2.01 -8.90
N ALA A 240 -10.77 -3.31 -8.80
CA ALA A 240 -10.11 -4.28 -9.66
C ALA A 240 -11.13 -5.32 -10.12
N GLY A 241 -11.88 -5.00 -11.17
CA GLY A 241 -13.03 -5.76 -11.59
C GLY A 241 -14.14 -5.71 -10.52
N GLU A 242 -14.58 -6.88 -10.05
CA GLU A 242 -15.56 -6.97 -8.96
C GLU A 242 -14.96 -6.84 -7.56
N ALA A 243 -13.63 -6.88 -7.46
CA ALA A 243 -12.93 -6.72 -6.18
C ALA A 243 -12.66 -5.25 -5.88
N SER A 244 -12.62 -4.92 -4.60
CA SER A 244 -12.19 -3.61 -4.10
C SER A 244 -11.17 -3.78 -2.99
N ILE A 245 -10.09 -3.00 -3.05
CA ILE A 245 -9.01 -3.02 -2.07
C ILE A 245 -9.08 -1.73 -1.26
N LEU A 246 -9.17 -1.88 0.06
CA LEU A 246 -9.23 -0.81 1.04
C LEU A 246 -7.96 -0.84 1.88
N SER A 247 -7.13 0.17 1.79
CA SER A 247 -5.87 0.23 2.54
C SER A 247 -5.76 1.52 3.34
N VAL A 248 -5.57 1.40 4.64
CA VAL A 248 -5.25 2.50 5.55
C VAL A 248 -3.85 2.33 6.13
N SER A 249 -2.89 2.11 5.23
CA SER A 249 -1.50 1.81 5.62
C SER A 249 -0.76 3.04 6.13
N PRO A 250 -0.01 2.90 7.22
CA PRO A 250 0.89 3.94 7.72
C PRO A 250 2.29 3.89 7.12
N GLU A 251 2.60 2.89 6.28
CA GLU A 251 3.98 2.59 5.87
C GLU A 251 4.19 2.81 4.38
N ARG A 252 5.23 3.60 4.03
CA ARG A 252 5.73 3.72 2.66
C ARG A 252 6.60 2.53 2.32
N PHE A 253 6.47 2.02 1.09
CA PHE A 253 7.39 1.03 0.54
C PHE A 253 8.57 1.71 -0.15
N LEU A 254 8.39 2.19 -1.36
CA LEU A 254 9.38 2.94 -2.11
C LEU A 254 8.82 4.26 -2.61
N GLU A 255 9.63 5.30 -2.58
CA GLU A 255 9.42 6.53 -3.31
C GLU A 255 10.58 6.75 -4.28
N ILE A 256 10.27 7.11 -5.51
CA ILE A 256 11.29 7.45 -6.51
C ILE A 256 10.99 8.83 -7.05
N HIS A 257 11.98 9.69 -6.95
CA HIS A 257 11.93 11.05 -7.47
C HIS A 257 13.29 11.41 -8.07
N ASN A 258 13.30 11.89 -9.31
CA ASN A 258 14.56 12.24 -10.02
C ASN A 258 15.63 11.14 -9.92
N ARG A 259 15.23 9.87 -10.12
CA ARG A 259 16.08 8.67 -10.01
C ARG A 259 16.62 8.36 -8.62
N THR A 260 16.28 9.13 -7.60
CA THR A 260 16.59 8.81 -6.22
C THR A 260 15.47 7.94 -5.64
N VAL A 261 15.83 6.77 -5.13
CA VAL A 261 14.92 5.87 -4.41
C VAL A 261 15.07 6.11 -2.93
N THR A 262 13.96 6.28 -2.23
CA THR A 262 13.94 6.38 -0.77
C THR A 262 12.97 5.35 -0.18
N THR A 263 13.35 4.81 0.98
CA THR A 263 12.48 3.98 1.81
C THR A 263 12.69 4.34 3.27
N SER A 264 11.63 4.24 4.06
CA SER A 264 11.65 4.70 5.45
C SER A 264 10.93 3.70 6.35
N PRO A 265 11.59 2.57 6.71
CA PRO A 265 10.99 1.55 7.55
C PRO A 265 10.72 2.09 8.96
N ILE A 266 9.57 1.70 9.48
CA ILE A 266 9.12 2.01 10.85
C ILE A 266 9.19 0.71 11.65
N LYS A 267 9.96 0.73 12.73
CA LYS A 267 9.96 -0.33 13.75
C LYS A 267 10.01 0.32 15.12
N GLY A 268 9.06 -0.02 15.94
CA GLY A 268 8.85 0.60 17.23
C GLY A 268 7.89 1.78 17.18
N THR A 269 6.90 1.70 18.03
CA THR A 269 5.84 2.71 18.16
C THR A 269 5.45 2.84 19.62
N ARG A 270 5.27 4.06 20.08
CA ARG A 270 4.73 4.37 21.41
C ARG A 270 3.61 5.42 21.25
N PRO A 271 2.59 5.40 22.11
CA PRO A 271 1.57 6.44 22.09
C PRO A 271 2.15 7.79 22.52
N ARG A 272 1.48 8.88 22.14
CA ARG A 272 1.75 10.20 22.72
C ARG A 272 1.28 10.24 24.16
N GLY A 273 2.05 10.90 25.02
CA GLY A 273 1.65 11.11 26.41
C GLY A 273 0.63 12.22 26.58
N GLY A 274 -0.25 12.09 27.57
CA GLY A 274 -1.22 13.13 27.91
C GLY A 274 -0.63 14.36 28.59
N THR A 275 0.62 14.27 29.10
CA THR A 275 1.41 15.37 29.66
C THR A 275 2.79 15.41 29.02
N PRO A 276 3.49 16.56 29.06
CA PRO A 276 4.86 16.66 28.52
C PRO A 276 5.82 15.63 29.13
N GLU A 277 5.68 15.33 30.44
CA GLU A 277 6.51 14.36 31.16
C GLU A 277 6.25 12.93 30.67
N SER A 278 4.98 12.53 30.55
CA SER A 278 4.62 11.21 30.04
C SER A 278 4.98 11.04 28.57
N ASP A 279 4.85 12.09 27.77
CA ASP A 279 5.23 12.10 26.37
C ASP A 279 6.75 11.90 26.17
N SER A 280 7.56 12.63 26.96
CA SER A 280 9.01 12.46 26.99
C SER A 280 9.43 11.07 27.48
N ALA A 281 8.70 10.50 28.45
CA ALA A 281 8.98 9.16 28.94
C ALA A 281 8.75 8.08 27.88
N TYR A 282 7.64 8.15 27.11
CA TYR A 282 7.38 7.24 25.99
C TYR A 282 8.41 7.38 24.87
N ALA A 283 8.81 8.60 24.55
CA ALA A 283 9.86 8.86 23.57
C ALA A 283 11.20 8.23 24.01
N ALA A 284 11.63 8.45 25.25
CA ALA A 284 12.85 7.90 25.81
C ALA A 284 12.82 6.36 25.91
N GLU A 285 11.68 5.77 26.27
CA GLU A 285 11.49 4.32 26.26
C GLU A 285 11.70 3.73 24.86
N LEU A 286 11.14 4.37 23.84
CA LEU A 286 11.29 3.93 22.45
C LEU A 286 12.73 4.03 21.98
N GLU A 287 13.41 5.16 22.23
CA GLU A 287 14.82 5.34 21.87
C GLU A 287 15.76 4.39 22.61
N GLY A 288 15.40 3.96 23.81
CA GLY A 288 16.18 3.01 24.63
C GLY A 288 15.80 1.55 24.43
N SER A 289 14.81 1.23 23.60
CA SER A 289 14.35 -0.15 23.40
C SER A 289 15.34 -0.95 22.56
N GLU A 290 16.15 -1.78 23.19
CA GLU A 290 17.11 -2.66 22.50
C GLU A 290 16.41 -3.57 21.46
N LYS A 291 15.21 -4.05 21.76
CA LYS A 291 14.40 -4.85 20.84
C LYS A 291 14.03 -4.07 19.59
N ASP A 292 13.44 -2.88 19.75
CA ASP A 292 13.00 -2.05 18.62
C ASP A 292 14.21 -1.61 17.77
N LEU A 293 15.33 -1.27 18.39
CA LEU A 293 16.58 -0.92 17.70
C LEU A 293 17.13 -2.10 16.88
N ALA A 294 17.17 -3.30 17.47
CA ALA A 294 17.67 -4.49 16.78
C ALA A 294 16.77 -4.90 15.61
N GLU A 295 15.46 -4.85 15.76
CA GLU A 295 14.50 -5.13 14.69
C GLU A 295 14.61 -4.09 13.56
N ASN A 296 14.77 -2.82 13.90
CA ASN A 296 14.94 -1.75 12.91
C ASN A 296 16.26 -1.94 12.13
N LEU A 297 17.36 -2.25 12.80
CA LEU A 297 18.65 -2.49 12.14
C LEU A 297 18.59 -3.66 11.17
N MET A 298 17.94 -4.75 11.53
CA MET A 298 17.77 -5.91 10.67
C MET A 298 16.99 -5.56 9.41
N ILE A 299 15.91 -4.80 9.52
CA ILE A 299 15.11 -4.36 8.38
C ILE A 299 15.89 -3.37 7.51
N VAL A 300 16.64 -2.47 8.10
CA VAL A 300 17.54 -1.56 7.36
C VAL A 300 18.52 -2.34 6.49
N ASP A 301 19.17 -3.35 7.04
CA ASP A 301 20.12 -4.18 6.29
C ASP A 301 19.44 -4.95 5.14
N LEU A 302 18.23 -5.47 5.38
CA LEU A 302 17.44 -6.15 4.36
C LEU A 302 17.04 -5.21 3.23
N LEU A 303 16.58 -4.00 3.56
CA LEU A 303 16.20 -2.99 2.56
C LEU A 303 17.39 -2.43 1.80
N ARG A 304 18.55 -2.28 2.45
CA ARG A 304 19.80 -1.94 1.75
C ARG A 304 20.14 -2.99 0.70
N ASN A 305 20.00 -4.26 1.02
CA ASN A 305 20.19 -5.35 0.07
C ASN A 305 19.17 -5.28 -1.08
N ASP A 306 17.89 -5.09 -0.79
CA ASP A 306 16.84 -4.96 -1.82
C ASP A 306 17.12 -3.77 -2.76
N LEU A 307 17.47 -2.61 -2.23
CA LEU A 307 17.79 -1.43 -3.04
C LEU A 307 19.06 -1.61 -3.87
N SER A 308 20.05 -2.35 -3.36
CA SER A 308 21.34 -2.56 -4.05
C SER A 308 21.21 -3.27 -5.39
N LEU A 309 20.15 -4.05 -5.59
CA LEU A 309 19.89 -4.78 -6.85
C LEU A 309 19.77 -3.83 -8.05
N ASN A 310 19.21 -2.65 -7.84
CA ASN A 310 18.91 -1.67 -8.89
C ASN A 310 19.60 -0.31 -8.68
N ALA A 311 20.51 -0.23 -7.73
CA ALA A 311 21.22 0.99 -7.41
C ALA A 311 22.57 1.10 -8.11
N LYS A 312 23.02 2.33 -8.38
CA LYS A 312 24.41 2.59 -8.73
C LYS A 312 25.32 2.05 -7.62
N PRO A 313 26.43 1.39 -7.96
CA PRO A 313 27.39 0.93 -6.95
C PRO A 313 27.82 2.05 -6.00
N GLY A 314 27.77 1.79 -4.71
CA GLY A 314 28.15 2.75 -3.65
C GLY A 314 27.16 3.88 -3.40
N SER A 315 25.98 3.88 -4.06
CA SER A 315 24.97 4.94 -3.84
C SER A 315 24.01 4.67 -2.68
N VAL A 316 23.92 3.43 -2.21
CA VAL A 316 23.03 3.08 -1.09
C VAL A 316 23.56 3.68 0.20
N LYS A 317 22.77 4.55 0.82
CA LYS A 317 23.14 5.28 2.05
C LYS A 317 22.00 5.23 3.06
N VAL A 318 22.38 5.14 4.33
CA VAL A 318 21.47 5.35 5.45
C VAL A 318 21.64 6.79 5.89
N ASP A 319 20.68 7.65 5.57
CA ASP A 319 20.75 9.08 5.90
C ASP A 319 20.47 9.32 7.38
N LYS A 320 19.52 8.56 7.95
CA LYS A 320 19.21 8.57 9.38
C LYS A 320 18.94 7.15 9.83
N LEU A 321 19.55 6.78 10.94
CA LEU A 321 19.34 5.52 11.63
C LEU A 321 18.66 5.79 12.96
N PHE A 322 17.55 5.08 13.24
CA PHE A 322 16.81 5.17 14.50
C PHE A 322 16.37 6.60 14.87
N ALA A 323 15.82 7.35 13.88
CA ALA A 323 15.28 8.66 14.15
C ALA A 323 13.94 8.57 14.87
N LEU A 324 13.81 9.27 16.00
CA LEU A 324 12.53 9.46 16.65
C LEU A 324 11.71 10.47 15.86
N GLU A 325 10.57 10.04 15.34
CA GLU A 325 9.62 10.91 14.66
C GLU A 325 8.30 10.93 15.44
N SER A 326 7.92 12.12 15.90
CA SER A 326 6.72 12.32 16.72
C SER A 326 5.59 12.88 15.86
N TYR A 327 4.48 12.16 15.83
CA TYR A 327 3.25 12.55 15.15
C TYR A 327 2.17 12.92 16.17
N LYS A 328 1.00 13.32 15.69
CA LYS A 328 -0.09 13.75 16.56
C LYS A 328 -0.45 12.71 17.64
N ASN A 329 -0.48 11.43 17.26
CA ASN A 329 -0.99 10.35 18.12
C ASN A 329 0.09 9.35 18.57
N VAL A 330 1.26 9.37 17.94
CA VAL A 330 2.29 8.35 18.16
C VAL A 330 3.71 8.90 18.00
N HIS A 331 4.66 8.24 18.66
CA HIS A 331 6.08 8.30 18.36
C HIS A 331 6.49 7.08 17.56
N HIS A 332 7.27 7.25 16.50
CA HIS A 332 7.85 6.17 15.71
C HIS A 332 9.37 6.21 15.72
N LEU A 333 9.98 5.04 15.69
CA LEU A 333 11.38 4.88 15.41
C LEU A 333 11.55 4.56 13.92
N VAL A 334 12.13 5.51 13.18
CA VAL A 334 12.19 5.48 11.71
C VAL A 334 13.64 5.53 11.25
N SER A 335 13.99 4.71 10.28
CA SER A 335 15.27 4.85 9.57
C SER A 335 15.02 5.32 8.14
N HIS A 336 15.93 6.09 7.58
CA HIS A 336 15.82 6.62 6.23
C HIS A 336 16.97 6.11 5.38
N ILE A 337 16.62 5.41 4.28
CA ILE A 337 17.57 4.82 3.35
C ILE A 337 17.30 5.40 1.98
N ARG A 338 18.35 5.76 1.26
CA ARG A 338 18.25 6.18 -0.13
C ARG A 338 19.29 5.51 -1.01
N ALA A 339 18.99 5.48 -2.29
CA ALA A 339 19.91 5.03 -3.34
C ALA A 339 19.63 5.78 -4.64
N GLU A 340 20.58 5.78 -5.56
CA GLU A 340 20.35 6.23 -6.93
C GLU A 340 20.14 5.01 -7.82
N LEU A 341 19.13 5.06 -8.69
CA LEU A 341 18.89 4.01 -9.68
C LEU A 341 20.06 3.92 -10.64
N ALA A 342 20.51 2.70 -10.91
CA ALA A 342 21.49 2.42 -11.94
C ALA A 342 20.98 2.86 -13.32
N GLU A 343 21.90 3.13 -14.24
CA GLU A 343 21.54 3.51 -15.61
C GLU A 343 20.68 2.43 -16.27
N GLY A 344 19.62 2.86 -16.97
CA GLY A 344 18.68 1.97 -17.65
C GLY A 344 17.62 1.31 -16.75
N VAL A 345 17.72 1.44 -15.43
CA VAL A 345 16.68 0.93 -14.53
C VAL A 345 15.52 1.91 -14.46
N THR A 346 14.31 1.41 -14.70
CA THR A 346 13.07 2.19 -14.62
C THR A 346 12.46 2.11 -13.22
N PRO A 347 11.63 3.09 -12.81
CA PRO A 347 10.93 3.05 -11.54
C PRO A 347 10.07 1.80 -11.33
N MET A 348 9.34 1.35 -12.36
CA MET A 348 8.51 0.15 -12.25
C MET A 348 9.37 -1.11 -12.05
N LYS A 349 10.50 -1.22 -12.77
CA LYS A 349 11.43 -2.33 -12.54
C LYS A 349 11.97 -2.33 -11.11
N ALA A 350 12.35 -1.18 -10.59
CA ALA A 350 12.85 -1.06 -9.21
C ALA A 350 11.79 -1.49 -8.19
N LEU A 351 10.53 -1.08 -8.39
CA LEU A 351 9.42 -1.49 -7.53
C LEU A 351 9.21 -3.01 -7.55
N PHE A 352 9.14 -3.60 -8.73
CA PHE A 352 8.89 -5.04 -8.88
C PHE A 352 10.04 -5.88 -8.35
N ASP A 353 11.29 -5.47 -8.57
CA ASP A 353 12.46 -6.22 -8.10
C ASP A 353 12.62 -6.17 -6.56
N ALA A 354 12.19 -5.10 -5.92
CA ALA A 354 12.17 -5.00 -4.46
C ALA A 354 10.96 -5.69 -3.82
N PHE A 355 9.93 -6.00 -4.60
CA PHE A 355 8.67 -6.57 -4.14
C PHE A 355 8.74 -8.11 -3.99
N PRO A 356 8.13 -8.69 -2.94
CA PRO A 356 7.48 -8.03 -1.81
C PRO A 356 8.48 -7.44 -0.83
N GLY A 357 8.03 -6.47 -0.02
CA GLY A 357 8.90 -5.76 0.93
C GLY A 357 9.52 -6.68 1.98
N GLY A 358 10.76 -6.38 2.37
CA GLY A 358 11.47 -7.15 3.38
C GLY A 358 10.80 -7.10 4.75
N SER A 359 10.20 -5.95 5.12
CA SER A 359 9.55 -5.74 6.42
C SER A 359 8.35 -6.66 6.67
N ILE A 360 7.74 -7.18 5.60
CA ILE A 360 6.54 -8.04 5.68
C ILE A 360 6.78 -9.48 5.18
N THR A 361 8.01 -9.82 4.85
CA THR A 361 8.44 -11.18 4.48
C THR A 361 9.39 -11.74 5.52
N GLY A 362 10.64 -11.43 5.45
CA GLY A 362 11.66 -11.86 6.38
C GLY A 362 13.05 -11.92 5.76
N ALA A 363 13.98 -12.51 6.48
CA ALA A 363 15.37 -12.60 6.10
C ALA A 363 15.92 -14.01 6.33
N PRO A 364 16.53 -14.64 5.32
CA PRO A 364 16.54 -14.30 3.88
C PRO A 364 15.15 -14.34 3.25
N LYS A 365 14.86 -13.41 2.34
CA LYS A 365 13.50 -13.21 1.80
C LYS A 365 12.88 -14.47 1.18
N ILE A 366 13.60 -15.14 0.28
CA ILE A 366 13.07 -16.33 -0.42
C ILE A 366 12.74 -17.44 0.59
N ARG A 367 13.66 -17.72 1.51
CA ARG A 367 13.43 -18.76 2.53
C ARG A 367 12.27 -18.40 3.46
N ALA A 368 12.18 -17.14 3.86
CA ALA A 368 11.04 -16.65 4.66
C ALA A 368 9.71 -16.85 3.92
N MET A 369 9.66 -16.55 2.62
CA MET A 369 8.46 -16.75 1.81
C MET A 369 8.08 -18.23 1.67
N GLU A 370 9.04 -19.15 1.56
CA GLU A 370 8.78 -20.60 1.60
C GLU A 370 8.13 -21.01 2.92
N ILE A 371 8.67 -20.56 4.05
CA ILE A 371 8.16 -20.85 5.39
C ILE A 371 6.76 -20.25 5.59
N ILE A 372 6.55 -19.01 5.17
CA ILE A 372 5.24 -18.37 5.23
C ILE A 372 4.21 -19.18 4.45
N ARG A 373 4.56 -19.62 3.24
CA ARG A 373 3.66 -20.43 2.42
C ARG A 373 3.31 -21.77 3.04
N GLU A 374 4.28 -22.42 3.70
CA GLU A 374 4.06 -23.68 4.41
C GLU A 374 3.08 -23.53 5.58
N LEU A 375 3.20 -22.42 6.33
CA LEU A 375 2.53 -22.26 7.62
C LEU A 375 1.20 -21.50 7.55
N GLU A 376 1.03 -20.61 6.57
CA GLU A 376 -0.23 -19.89 6.42
C GLU A 376 -1.25 -20.70 5.62
N PRO A 377 -2.44 -20.98 6.16
CA PRO A 377 -3.50 -21.73 5.46
C PRO A 377 -4.26 -20.90 4.43
N HIS A 378 -3.92 -19.63 4.30
CA HIS A 378 -4.56 -18.63 3.43
C HIS A 378 -3.56 -18.02 2.45
N TRP A 379 -4.07 -17.38 1.41
CA TRP A 379 -3.31 -16.42 0.61
C TRP A 379 -3.44 -15.02 1.21
N ARG A 380 -2.54 -14.12 0.86
CA ARG A 380 -2.52 -12.75 1.39
C ARG A 380 -3.21 -11.73 0.49
N GLY A 381 -3.20 -11.96 -0.83
CA GLY A 381 -3.78 -11.03 -1.79
C GLY A 381 -3.19 -9.63 -1.69
N PRO A 382 -4.02 -8.58 -1.46
CA PRO A 382 -3.51 -7.21 -1.31
C PRO A 382 -2.75 -6.98 -0.01
N TYR A 383 -3.01 -7.77 1.03
CA TYR A 383 -2.27 -7.67 2.28
C TYR A 383 -0.80 -8.03 2.09
N CYS A 384 0.10 -7.20 2.60
CA CYS A 384 1.54 -7.29 2.35
C CYS A 384 1.94 -7.11 0.88
N GLY A 385 1.01 -6.67 0.06
CA GLY A 385 1.23 -6.16 -1.27
C GLY A 385 1.63 -4.69 -1.25
N SER A 386 1.34 -3.98 -2.32
CA SER A 386 1.64 -2.55 -2.46
C SER A 386 0.60 -1.86 -3.33
N ILE A 387 0.03 -0.76 -2.85
CA ILE A 387 -0.64 0.22 -3.71
C ILE A 387 0.41 1.20 -4.21
N PHE A 388 0.41 1.49 -5.49
CA PHE A 388 1.42 2.33 -6.12
C PHE A 388 0.83 3.37 -7.06
N TYR A 389 1.56 4.45 -7.22
CA TYR A 389 1.37 5.50 -8.22
C TYR A 389 2.66 5.70 -8.99
N ARG A 390 2.60 5.63 -10.33
CA ARG A 390 3.69 5.90 -11.24
C ARG A 390 3.27 7.07 -12.15
N GLY A 391 3.64 8.28 -11.76
CA GLY A 391 3.27 9.51 -12.44
C GLY A 391 3.98 9.70 -13.78
N LEU A 392 3.33 10.46 -14.68
CA LEU A 392 3.92 10.87 -15.97
C LEU A 392 5.06 11.88 -15.80
N ASP A 393 5.19 12.47 -14.64
CA ASP A 393 6.27 13.39 -14.24
C ASP A 393 7.55 12.71 -13.74
N GLY A 394 7.63 11.37 -13.84
CA GLY A 394 8.79 10.61 -13.40
C GLY A 394 8.75 10.15 -11.95
N THR A 395 7.72 10.51 -11.19
CA THR A 395 7.57 10.06 -9.80
C THR A 395 7.03 8.65 -9.70
N LEU A 396 7.40 7.95 -8.63
CA LEU A 396 6.74 6.74 -8.16
C LEU A 396 6.59 6.84 -6.64
N ASP A 397 5.42 6.49 -6.13
CA ASP A 397 5.18 6.31 -4.71
C ASP A 397 4.41 5.01 -4.47
N SER A 398 4.72 4.32 -3.39
CA SER A 398 4.11 3.03 -3.08
C SER A 398 4.05 2.80 -1.58
N ASN A 399 3.04 2.06 -1.13
CA ASN A 399 2.90 1.67 0.26
C ASN A 399 3.26 0.20 0.48
N ILE A 400 3.49 -0.16 1.73
CA ILE A 400 3.35 -1.53 2.22
C ILE A 400 1.89 -1.69 2.62
N ALA A 401 1.15 -2.52 1.91
CA ALA A 401 -0.29 -2.68 2.12
C ALA A 401 -0.60 -3.54 3.35
N ILE A 402 -0.35 -2.98 4.52
CA ILE A 402 -0.82 -3.47 5.82
C ILE A 402 -2.07 -2.69 6.23
N ARG A 403 -2.83 -3.16 7.20
CA ARG A 403 -4.15 -2.57 7.54
C ARG A 403 -5.02 -2.43 6.29
N THR A 404 -5.08 -3.52 5.55
CA THR A 404 -5.66 -3.59 4.22
C THR A 404 -6.68 -4.70 4.15
N MET A 405 -7.77 -4.44 3.44
CA MET A 405 -8.90 -5.33 3.29
C MET A 405 -9.20 -5.56 1.82
N LEU A 406 -9.80 -6.70 1.55
CA LEU A 406 -10.31 -7.07 0.23
C LEU A 406 -11.81 -7.35 0.33
N CYS A 407 -12.59 -6.61 -0.44
CA CYS A 407 -14.00 -6.90 -0.69
C CYS A 407 -14.13 -7.55 -2.06
N ASP A 408 -14.75 -8.73 -2.13
CA ASP A 408 -15.00 -9.40 -3.40
C ASP A 408 -16.40 -9.10 -3.95
N GLY A 409 -16.68 -9.51 -5.20
CA GLY A 409 -17.97 -9.32 -5.84
C GLY A 409 -19.10 -10.18 -5.28
N GLN A 410 -18.81 -11.08 -4.33
CA GLN A 410 -19.78 -11.98 -3.71
C GLN A 410 -20.20 -11.50 -2.30
N GLY A 411 -19.72 -10.35 -1.86
CA GLY A 411 -20.04 -9.79 -0.55
C GLY A 411 -19.18 -10.33 0.58
N THR A 412 -17.99 -10.89 0.29
CA THR A 412 -17.03 -11.29 1.31
C THR A 412 -15.98 -10.21 1.50
N ILE A 413 -15.73 -9.84 2.75
CA ILE A 413 -14.61 -8.98 3.14
C ILE A 413 -13.57 -9.79 3.90
N ARG A 414 -12.29 -9.62 3.53
CA ARG A 414 -11.14 -10.24 4.20
C ARG A 414 -10.21 -9.19 4.77
N CYS A 415 -9.66 -9.50 5.92
CA CYS A 415 -8.69 -8.67 6.65
C CYS A 415 -7.60 -9.57 7.22
N TRP A 416 -6.38 -9.06 7.31
CA TRP A 416 -5.22 -9.83 7.80
C TRP A 416 -4.46 -9.04 8.85
N GLY A 417 -3.95 -9.75 9.84
CA GLY A 417 -3.04 -9.21 10.84
C GLY A 417 -1.85 -10.12 11.03
N GLY A 418 -0.68 -9.53 11.15
CA GLY A 418 0.56 -10.29 11.28
C GLY A 418 1.65 -9.53 12.01
N GLY A 419 2.76 -10.19 12.22
CA GLY A 419 3.95 -9.65 12.85
C GLY A 419 5.20 -10.46 12.50
N GLY A 420 6.37 -9.85 12.66
CA GLY A 420 7.66 -10.49 12.47
C GLY A 420 8.00 -11.42 13.63
N ILE A 421 8.21 -12.69 13.34
CA ILE A 421 8.62 -13.69 14.33
C ILE A 421 10.14 -13.77 14.34
N VAL A 422 10.72 -13.62 15.52
CA VAL A 422 12.15 -13.73 15.80
C VAL A 422 12.42 -14.82 16.85
N ALA A 423 13.68 -15.11 17.15
CA ALA A 423 14.08 -16.20 18.02
C ALA A 423 13.44 -16.14 19.44
N ASP A 424 13.28 -14.95 19.98
CA ASP A 424 12.72 -14.71 21.32
C ASP A 424 11.21 -14.38 21.33
N SER A 425 10.54 -14.50 20.19
CA SER A 425 9.09 -14.28 20.11
C SER A 425 8.32 -15.26 21.00
N ASP A 426 7.35 -14.71 21.75
CA ASP A 426 6.40 -15.51 22.52
C ASP A 426 5.13 -15.79 21.69
N PRO A 427 4.71 -17.04 21.49
CA PRO A 427 3.55 -17.37 20.66
C PRO A 427 2.25 -16.66 21.05
N GLU A 428 1.98 -16.53 22.37
CA GLU A 428 0.78 -15.82 22.82
C GLU A 428 0.87 -14.31 22.57
N ALA A 429 2.02 -13.72 22.86
CA ALA A 429 2.24 -12.29 22.62
C ALA A 429 2.10 -11.95 21.12
N GLU A 430 2.64 -12.76 20.23
CA GLU A 430 2.52 -12.58 18.77
C GLU A 430 1.07 -12.76 18.31
N TYR A 431 0.34 -13.70 18.87
CA TYR A 431 -1.11 -13.86 18.60
C TYR A 431 -1.88 -12.61 19.00
N GLN A 432 -1.67 -12.11 20.21
CA GLN A 432 -2.34 -10.89 20.70
C GLN A 432 -1.96 -9.65 19.87
N GLU A 433 -0.73 -9.57 19.40
CA GLU A 433 -0.29 -8.49 18.52
C GLU A 433 -1.05 -8.46 17.20
N THR A 434 -1.33 -9.61 16.58
CA THR A 434 -2.16 -9.67 15.36
C THR A 434 -3.55 -9.11 15.60
N LEU A 435 -4.17 -9.45 16.74
CA LEU A 435 -5.50 -8.94 17.11
C LEU A 435 -5.48 -7.44 17.42
N ALA A 436 -4.44 -6.96 18.08
CA ALA A 436 -4.29 -5.53 18.38
C ALA A 436 -4.16 -4.67 17.12
N LYS A 437 -3.53 -5.20 16.06
CA LYS A 437 -3.34 -4.49 14.80
C LYS A 437 -4.62 -4.35 13.98
N VAL A 438 -5.45 -5.38 13.92
CA VAL A 438 -6.64 -5.41 13.05
C VAL A 438 -7.97 -5.39 13.79
N GLY A 439 -7.98 -5.77 15.05
CA GLY A 439 -9.19 -5.79 15.86
C GLY A 439 -9.96 -4.46 15.88
N PRO A 440 -9.31 -3.31 16.10
CA PRO A 440 -9.98 -2.01 16.03
C PRO A 440 -10.61 -1.72 14.67
N LEU A 441 -9.97 -2.07 13.58
CA LEU A 441 -10.48 -1.87 12.21
C LEU A 441 -11.70 -2.76 11.94
N MET A 442 -11.64 -4.02 12.35
CA MET A 442 -12.75 -4.96 12.22
C MET A 442 -13.96 -4.52 13.02
N ARG A 443 -13.78 -4.13 14.29
CA ARG A 443 -14.88 -3.62 15.14
C ARG A 443 -15.51 -2.36 14.55
N PHE A 444 -14.69 -1.44 14.06
CA PHE A 444 -15.18 -0.24 13.40
C PHE A 444 -16.12 -0.58 12.24
N LEU A 445 -15.73 -1.48 11.35
CA LEU A 445 -16.53 -1.90 10.21
C LEU A 445 -17.79 -2.68 10.62
N GLU A 446 -17.70 -3.51 11.66
CA GLU A 446 -18.86 -4.26 12.20
C GLU A 446 -19.94 -3.35 12.79
N GLU A 447 -19.55 -2.19 13.31
CA GLU A 447 -20.44 -1.19 13.90
C GLU A 447 -20.91 -0.12 12.89
N LEU A 448 -20.23 -0.03 11.72
CA LEU A 448 -20.52 0.96 10.68
C LEU A 448 -21.79 0.61 9.95
N ILE A 449 -22.75 1.53 9.95
CA ILE A 449 -23.97 1.48 9.14
C ILE A 449 -24.08 2.80 8.37
N ILE A 450 -24.11 2.70 7.05
CA ILE A 450 -24.36 3.82 6.14
C ILE A 450 -25.60 3.45 5.33
N GLU A 451 -26.66 4.26 5.43
CA GLU A 451 -27.95 4.07 4.74
C GLU A 451 -27.87 4.52 3.28
#